data_a0e212d6d78570234da28373ae98232d
#
_entry.id   a0e212d6d78570234da28373ae98232d
#
_cell.length_a   1.000
_cell.length_b   1.000
_cell.length_c   1.000
_cell.angle_alpha   90.00
_cell.angle_beta   90.00
_cell.angle_gamma   90.00
#
_symmetry.space_group_name_H-M   'P 1'
#
loop_
_entity.id
_entity.type
_entity.pdbx_description
1 polymer ?
#
loop_
_entity_poly.entity_id
_entity_poly.type
_entity_poly.pdbx_seq_one_letter_code
_entity_poly.pdbx_strand_id
1 'polypeptide(L)'
;MANLPPIIISTLDRDRLYALLEHHQEDPEVVKHLYDELDRAECRPLKEMPDNVVTLHRWAYFKNQDNGREHRLMLVMPTDVGEGPDRLSILSPVGAALLGLSVGASIDWPSKGKVLRLTLINVA
;
A
#
# COMPACT_ATOMS: atom_id res chain seq x y z
N MET A 1 14.88 5.87 -12.76
CA MET A 1 14.16 4.63 -12.43
C MET A 1 13.39 4.80 -11.14
N ALA A 2 12.22 4.22 -11.07
CA ALA A 2 11.44 4.25 -9.83
C ALA A 2 12.18 3.48 -8.72
N ASN A 3 12.12 3.99 -7.50
CA ASN A 3 12.64 3.31 -6.33
C ASN A 3 11.53 2.41 -5.77
N LEU A 4 11.71 1.09 -5.93
CA LEU A 4 10.76 0.08 -5.47
C LEU A 4 11.45 -0.81 -4.44
N PRO A 5 11.37 -0.46 -3.15
CA PRO A 5 12.02 -1.25 -2.10
C PRO A 5 11.35 -2.62 -1.97
N PRO A 6 12.03 -3.59 -1.33
CA PRO A 6 11.41 -4.87 -1.02
C PRO A 6 10.15 -4.68 -0.18
N ILE A 7 9.13 -5.49 -0.44
CA ILE A 7 7.88 -5.44 0.33
C ILE A 7 7.54 -6.83 0.87
N ILE A 8 6.80 -6.84 1.97
CA ILE A 8 6.31 -8.05 2.62
C ILE A 8 4.80 -7.95 2.73
N ILE A 9 4.09 -8.96 2.24
CA ILE A 9 2.63 -9.00 2.25
C ILE A 9 2.18 -10.28 2.96
N SER A 10 1.15 -10.17 3.82
CA SER A 10 0.60 -11.37 4.43
C SER A 10 -0.13 -12.22 3.39
N THR A 11 -0.09 -13.53 3.56
CA THR A 11 -0.82 -14.44 2.67
C THR A 11 -2.31 -14.15 2.68
N LEU A 12 -2.85 -13.71 3.81
CA LEU A 12 -4.26 -13.32 3.94
C LEU A 12 -4.57 -12.10 3.06
N ASP A 13 -3.74 -11.05 3.14
CA ASP A 13 -3.92 -9.85 2.32
C ASP A 13 -3.70 -10.16 0.84
N ARG A 14 -2.72 -11.00 0.52
CA ARG A 14 -2.49 -11.43 -0.86
C ARG A 14 -3.74 -12.06 -1.47
N ASP A 15 -4.35 -13.00 -0.76
CA ASP A 15 -5.52 -13.70 -1.27
C ASP A 15 -6.72 -12.75 -1.42
N ARG A 16 -6.90 -11.85 -0.45
CA ARG A 16 -7.94 -10.80 -0.54
C ARG A 16 -7.74 -9.90 -1.74
N LEU A 17 -6.49 -9.52 -2.02
CA LEU A 17 -6.20 -8.62 -3.13
C LEU A 17 -6.38 -9.30 -4.48
N TYR A 18 -5.99 -10.56 -4.64
CA TYR A 18 -6.26 -11.26 -5.88
C TYR A 18 -7.76 -11.35 -6.17
N ALA A 19 -8.57 -11.67 -5.15
CA ALA A 19 -10.02 -11.71 -5.31
C ALA A 19 -10.58 -10.33 -5.67
N LEU A 20 -10.09 -9.28 -4.99
CA LEU A 20 -10.53 -7.91 -5.27
C LEU A 20 -10.22 -7.49 -6.71
N LEU A 21 -9.01 -7.75 -7.16
CA LEU A 21 -8.57 -7.30 -8.48
C LEU A 21 -9.27 -8.00 -9.63
N GLU A 22 -9.82 -9.19 -9.41
CA GLU A 22 -10.64 -9.88 -10.42
C GLU A 22 -11.94 -9.13 -10.70
N HIS A 23 -12.46 -8.36 -9.74
CA HIS A 23 -13.74 -7.70 -9.82
C HIS A 23 -13.67 -6.17 -9.93
N HIS A 24 -12.51 -5.56 -9.74
CA HIS A 24 -12.33 -4.11 -9.71
C HIS A 24 -11.19 -3.72 -10.63
N GLN A 25 -11.53 -3.34 -11.85
CA GLN A 25 -10.54 -2.96 -12.87
C GLN A 25 -10.80 -1.56 -13.42
N GLU A 26 -11.40 -0.69 -12.61
CA GLU A 26 -11.76 0.66 -13.02
C GLU A 26 -10.54 1.54 -13.27
N ASP A 27 -9.44 1.28 -12.57
CA ASP A 27 -8.17 1.99 -12.77
C ASP A 27 -7.09 0.99 -13.20
N PRO A 28 -6.90 0.80 -14.51
CA PRO A 28 -5.95 -0.20 -15.01
C PRO A 28 -4.51 0.03 -14.54
N GLU A 29 -4.09 1.28 -14.33
CA GLU A 29 -2.74 1.57 -13.85
C GLU A 29 -2.53 1.04 -12.43
N VAL A 30 -3.47 1.31 -11.53
CA VAL A 30 -3.39 0.83 -10.15
C VAL A 30 -3.48 -0.69 -10.11
N VAL A 31 -4.39 -1.29 -10.88
CA VAL A 31 -4.54 -2.75 -10.95
C VAL A 31 -3.24 -3.41 -11.40
N LYS A 32 -2.62 -2.88 -12.46
CA LYS A 32 -1.36 -3.41 -12.95
C LYS A 32 -0.26 -3.31 -11.89
N HIS A 33 -0.15 -2.17 -11.24
CA HIS A 33 0.86 -1.95 -10.21
C HIS A 33 0.66 -2.90 -9.02
N LEU A 34 -0.59 -3.14 -8.61
CA LEU A 34 -0.86 -4.08 -7.52
C LEU A 34 -0.50 -5.51 -7.91
N TYR A 35 -0.79 -5.95 -9.13
CA TYR A 35 -0.34 -7.26 -9.58
C TYR A 35 1.19 -7.37 -9.57
N ASP A 36 1.89 -6.33 -10.04
CA ASP A 36 3.35 -6.30 -10.02
C ASP A 36 3.89 -6.38 -8.59
N GLU A 37 3.25 -5.67 -7.65
CA GLU A 37 3.61 -5.71 -6.24
C GLU A 37 3.42 -7.11 -5.65
N LEU A 38 2.29 -7.75 -5.95
CA LEU A 38 2.00 -9.10 -5.48
C LEU A 38 3.01 -10.11 -6.02
N ASP A 39 3.46 -9.94 -7.27
CA ASP A 39 4.43 -10.84 -7.89
C ASP A 39 5.81 -10.75 -7.24
N ARG A 40 6.23 -9.54 -6.83
CA ARG A 40 7.57 -9.34 -6.26
C ARG A 40 7.63 -9.43 -4.73
N ALA A 41 6.48 -9.45 -4.06
CA ALA A 41 6.43 -9.42 -2.61
C ALA A 41 6.91 -10.73 -2.00
N GLU A 42 7.58 -10.62 -0.85
CA GLU A 42 7.75 -11.76 0.04
C GLU A 42 6.42 -11.96 0.76
N CYS A 43 5.88 -13.19 0.73
CA CYS A 43 4.62 -13.49 1.40
C CYS A 43 4.87 -14.31 2.66
N ARG A 44 4.22 -13.93 3.76
CA ARG A 44 4.32 -14.62 5.05
C ARG A 44 2.94 -14.81 5.66
N PRO A 45 2.72 -15.85 6.47
CA PRO A 45 1.49 -15.96 7.25
C PRO A 45 1.31 -14.70 8.13
N LEU A 46 0.06 -14.29 8.35
CA LEU A 46 -0.23 -13.07 9.10
C LEU A 46 0.47 -13.03 10.47
N LYS A 47 0.50 -14.14 11.18
CA LYS A 47 1.14 -14.22 12.50
C LYS A 47 2.66 -14.06 12.47
N GLU A 48 3.27 -14.16 11.28
CA GLU A 48 4.72 -14.02 11.12
C GLU A 48 5.08 -12.68 10.46
N MET A 49 4.11 -11.79 10.27
CA MET A 49 4.37 -10.47 9.72
C MET A 49 5.13 -9.60 10.71
N PRO A 50 6.17 -8.88 10.24
CA PRO A 50 6.84 -7.90 11.11
C PRO A 50 5.88 -6.78 11.51
N ASP A 51 6.08 -6.23 12.72
CA ASP A 51 5.24 -5.14 13.24
C ASP A 51 5.46 -3.82 12.53
N ASN A 52 6.54 -3.68 11.79
CA ASN A 52 6.93 -2.43 11.11
C ASN A 52 6.58 -2.42 9.62
N VAL A 53 5.65 -3.25 9.19
CA VAL A 53 5.25 -3.38 7.79
C VAL A 53 3.77 -3.02 7.65
N VAL A 54 3.42 -2.27 6.59
CA VAL A 54 2.03 -1.87 6.33
C VAL A 54 1.24 -3.09 5.84
N THR A 55 0.18 -3.39 6.56
CA THR A 55 -0.84 -4.38 6.15
C THR A 55 -2.20 -3.70 6.14
N LEU A 56 -3.21 -4.38 5.59
CA LEU A 56 -4.59 -3.88 5.70
C LEU A 56 -5.00 -3.74 7.16
N HIS A 57 -5.78 -2.70 7.45
CA HIS A 57 -6.34 -2.40 8.78
C HIS A 57 -5.31 -1.96 9.82
N ARG A 58 -4.14 -1.46 9.35
CA ARG A 58 -3.17 -0.81 10.23
C ARG A 58 -2.97 0.64 9.83
N TRP A 59 -2.62 1.47 10.81
CA TRP A 59 -2.33 2.88 10.57
C TRP A 59 -0.94 3.04 9.99
N ALA A 60 -0.84 3.75 8.87
CA ALA A 60 0.43 4.11 8.25
C ALA A 60 0.68 5.60 8.45
N TYR A 61 1.84 5.92 9.02
CA TYR A 61 2.33 7.29 9.15
C TYR A 61 3.39 7.48 8.09
N PHE A 62 3.15 8.39 7.17
CA PHE A 62 4.08 8.57 6.04
C PHE A 62 4.21 10.04 5.67
N LYS A 63 5.31 10.34 4.97
CA LYS A 63 5.62 11.68 4.50
C LYS A 63 5.63 11.69 2.98
N ASN A 64 4.97 12.68 2.41
CA ASN A 64 5.09 12.98 0.99
C ASN A 64 6.33 13.85 0.81
N GLN A 65 7.33 13.33 0.11
CA GLN A 65 8.62 14.01 -0.04
C GLN A 65 8.55 15.26 -0.91
N ASP A 66 7.56 15.35 -1.80
CA ASP A 66 7.45 16.48 -2.71
C ASP A 66 6.94 17.75 -2.02
N ASN A 67 6.03 17.61 -1.05
CA ASN A 67 5.46 18.77 -0.34
C ASN A 67 5.80 18.82 1.15
N GLY A 68 6.52 17.81 1.67
CA GLY A 68 6.91 17.73 3.07
C GLY A 68 5.78 17.42 4.05
N ARG A 69 4.58 17.15 3.57
CA ARG A 69 3.44 16.87 4.46
C ARG A 69 3.47 15.46 4.99
N GLU A 70 3.08 15.31 6.26
CA GLU A 70 2.94 14.02 6.90
C GLU A 70 1.47 13.65 7.01
N HIS A 71 1.18 12.37 6.87
CA HIS A 71 -0.18 11.84 6.88
C HIS A 71 -0.25 10.60 7.77
N ARG A 72 -1.44 10.37 8.32
CA ARG A 72 -1.77 9.17 9.08
C ARG A 72 -3.06 8.61 8.51
N LEU A 73 -2.99 7.47 7.84
CA LEU A 73 -4.15 6.86 7.18
C LEU A 73 -4.15 5.36 7.46
N MET A 74 -5.35 4.79 7.56
CA MET A 74 -5.50 3.33 7.67
C MET A 74 -5.80 2.76 6.29
N LEU A 75 -5.00 1.80 5.86
CA LEU A 75 -5.19 1.12 4.58
C LEU A 75 -6.29 0.09 4.73
N VAL A 76 -7.31 0.18 3.89
CA VAL A 76 -8.50 -0.67 3.97
C VAL A 76 -8.95 -1.14 2.59
N MET A 77 -9.85 -2.13 2.56
CA MET A 77 -10.54 -2.53 1.35
C MET A 77 -11.49 -1.41 0.90
N PRO A 78 -11.82 -1.31 -0.40
CA PRO A 78 -12.69 -0.23 -0.89
C PRO A 78 -14.04 -0.13 -0.18
N THR A 79 -14.61 -1.26 0.21
CA THR A 79 -15.90 -1.31 0.91
C THR A 79 -15.83 -0.73 2.32
N ASP A 80 -14.64 -0.62 2.89
CA ASP A 80 -14.45 -0.22 4.29
C ASP A 80 -14.08 1.25 4.45
N VAL A 81 -13.93 1.99 3.36
CA VAL A 81 -13.55 3.42 3.40
C VAL A 81 -14.52 4.24 4.23
N GLY A 82 -15.81 3.90 4.20
CA GLY A 82 -16.84 4.61 4.93
C GLY A 82 -16.92 4.29 6.43
N GLU A 83 -16.11 3.38 6.95
CA GLU A 83 -16.19 2.97 8.34
C GLU A 83 -15.65 4.02 9.33
N GLY A 84 -14.95 5.02 8.83
CA GLY A 84 -14.43 6.09 9.68
C GLY A 84 -13.58 7.07 8.91
N PRO A 85 -13.11 8.14 9.57
CA PRO A 85 -12.22 9.11 8.93
C PRO A 85 -10.85 8.50 8.70
N ASP A 86 -10.10 9.11 7.79
CA ASP A 86 -8.71 8.74 7.50
C ASP A 86 -8.53 7.28 7.03
N ARG A 87 -9.54 6.75 6.38
CA ARG A 87 -9.47 5.44 5.72
C ARG A 87 -9.08 5.64 4.27
N LEU A 88 -8.11 4.84 3.81
CA LEU A 88 -7.58 4.94 2.45
C LEU A 88 -7.77 3.61 1.73
N SER A 89 -8.42 3.63 0.58
CA SER A 89 -8.62 2.43 -0.22
C SER A 89 -7.30 1.88 -0.74
N ILE A 90 -7.13 0.56 -0.68
CA ILE A 90 -6.00 -0.12 -1.31
C ILE A 90 -5.96 0.11 -2.83
N LEU A 91 -7.10 0.44 -3.44
CA LEU A 91 -7.17 0.71 -4.88
C LEU A 91 -6.77 2.15 -5.23
N SER A 92 -6.51 3.01 -4.24
CA SER A 92 -5.96 4.34 -4.53
C SER A 92 -4.47 4.25 -4.85
N PRO A 93 -3.91 5.19 -5.62
CA PRO A 93 -2.47 5.17 -5.91
C PRO A 93 -1.60 5.20 -4.66
N VAL A 94 -1.93 6.03 -3.68
CA VAL A 94 -1.18 6.11 -2.42
C VAL A 94 -1.31 4.81 -1.63
N GLY A 95 -2.51 4.25 -1.55
CA GLY A 95 -2.73 2.98 -0.86
C GLY A 95 -1.94 1.84 -1.46
N ALA A 96 -1.96 1.74 -2.79
CA ALA A 96 -1.19 0.73 -3.51
C ALA A 96 0.32 0.88 -3.26
N ALA A 97 0.80 2.13 -3.20
CA ALA A 97 2.21 2.40 -2.94
C ALA A 97 2.65 2.03 -1.52
N LEU A 98 1.76 2.18 -0.54
CA LEU A 98 2.10 1.93 0.87
C LEU A 98 2.10 0.45 1.25
N LEU A 99 1.33 -0.37 0.56
CA LEU A 99 1.17 -1.78 0.93
C LEU A 99 2.52 -2.49 1.00
N GLY A 100 2.78 -3.14 2.12
CA GLY A 100 3.98 -3.95 2.28
C GLY A 100 5.27 -3.20 2.58
N LEU A 101 5.24 -1.86 2.63
CA LEU A 101 6.43 -1.09 2.98
C LEU A 101 6.83 -1.32 4.43
N SER A 102 8.14 -1.31 4.67
CA SER A 102 8.70 -1.33 6.03
C SER A 102 8.99 0.09 6.49
N VAL A 103 8.92 0.32 7.80
CA VAL A 103 9.28 1.61 8.39
C VAL A 103 10.69 2.01 7.95
N GLY A 104 10.85 3.25 7.52
CA GLY A 104 12.11 3.79 6.99
C GLY A 104 12.28 3.64 5.49
N ALA A 105 11.45 2.82 4.84
CA ALA A 105 11.54 2.66 3.39
C ALA A 105 10.91 3.85 2.66
N SER A 106 11.48 4.17 1.50
CA SER A 106 10.92 5.16 0.59
C SER A 106 10.56 4.49 -0.73
N ILE A 107 9.51 4.95 -1.35
CA ILE A 107 9.05 4.43 -2.63
C ILE A 107 8.76 5.56 -3.60
N ASP A 108 9.17 5.38 -4.85
CA ASP A 108 8.80 6.24 -5.97
C ASP A 108 7.73 5.49 -6.77
N TRP A 109 6.50 5.97 -6.71
CA TRP A 109 5.36 5.28 -7.30
C TRP A 109 4.81 6.09 -8.48
N PRO A 110 4.83 5.56 -9.70
CA PRO A 110 4.26 6.28 -10.84
C PRO A 110 2.73 6.32 -10.74
N SER A 111 2.17 7.51 -10.98
CA SER A 111 0.73 7.72 -10.95
C SER A 111 0.35 8.83 -11.91
N LYS A 112 -0.40 8.50 -12.96
CA LYS A 112 -0.97 9.46 -13.90
C LYS A 112 0.05 10.46 -14.44
N GLY A 113 1.19 9.96 -14.89
CA GLY A 113 2.26 10.80 -15.46
C GLY A 113 3.11 11.53 -14.44
N LYS A 114 2.84 11.33 -13.15
CA LYS A 114 3.61 11.91 -12.04
C LYS A 114 4.22 10.80 -11.22
N VAL A 115 5.13 11.16 -10.32
CA VAL A 115 5.74 10.21 -9.39
C VAL A 115 5.41 10.64 -7.98
N LEU A 116 4.79 9.73 -7.22
CA LEU A 116 4.58 9.91 -5.78
C LEU A 116 5.84 9.46 -5.07
N ARG A 117 6.42 10.34 -4.24
CA ARG A 117 7.59 10.02 -3.43
C ARG A 117 7.17 10.00 -1.98
N LEU A 118 7.11 8.80 -1.41
CA LEU A 118 6.60 8.59 -0.05
C LEU A 118 7.66 7.90 0.79
N THR A 119 7.76 8.31 2.06
CA THR A 119 8.61 7.63 3.05
C THR A 119 7.73 7.20 4.21
N LEU A 120 7.78 5.92 4.55
CA LEU A 120 7.03 5.39 5.68
C LEU A 120 7.75 5.71 6.98
N ILE A 121 7.05 6.38 7.90
CA ILE A 121 7.62 6.83 9.17
C ILE A 121 7.31 5.85 10.29
N ASN A 122 6.08 5.35 10.34
CA ASN A 122 5.65 4.44 11.42
C ASN A 122 4.41 3.65 10.99
N VAL A 123 4.17 2.56 11.69
CA VAL A 123 2.99 1.69 11.52
C VAL A 123 2.41 1.40 12.90
N ALA A 124 1.09 1.50 13.02
CA ALA A 124 0.43 1.22 14.30
C ALA A 124 -0.80 0.32 14.15
#